data_26d38ab8ca38d4c34fcd49242ad0e4f6
#
_entry.id   26d38ab8ca38d4c34fcd49242ad0e4f6
#
_cell.length_a   1.000
_cell.length_b   1.000
_cell.length_c   1.000
_cell.angle_alpha   90.00
_cell.angle_beta   90.00
_cell.angle_gamma   90.00
#
_symmetry.space_group_name_H-M   'P 1'
#
loop_
_entity.id
_entity.type
_entity.pdbx_description
1 polymer ?
#
loop_
_entity_poly.entity_id
_entity_poly.type
_entity_poly.pdbx_seq_one_letter_code
_entity_poly.pdbx_strand_id
1 'polypeptide(L)'
;MGRTGKLFAYEHYDVTPDIMTLAKGLAGGVAIGCMLTTDEVAKSFVPGTHASTFGGNPLATAAGIAALKAVLEEGMLENCRKVGKYILEKLNKLKAKYPFIKEVRGKGLIIGMELTIPGADIVKRCMEKGVLINCTSDKILRFIPPLVVTENEVDEMLMTLEDVLRGVKM
;
A
#
# COMPACT_ATOMS: atom_id res chain seq x y z
N MET A 1 -4.24 6.47 0.93
CA MET A 1 -3.89 7.34 2.08
C MET A 1 -2.97 6.58 3.02
N GLY A 2 -2.08 7.27 3.69
CA GLY A 2 -1.18 6.76 4.73
C GLY A 2 -0.06 5.80 4.27
N ARG A 3 -0.25 5.11 3.16
CA ARG A 3 0.55 3.98 2.69
C ARG A 3 2.05 4.26 2.54
N THR A 4 2.42 5.49 2.23
CA THR A 4 3.82 5.91 2.04
C THR A 4 4.45 6.54 3.29
N GLY A 5 3.72 6.57 4.42
CA GLY A 5 4.17 7.22 5.67
C GLY A 5 3.89 8.71 5.75
N LYS A 6 3.29 9.30 4.71
CA LYS A 6 2.59 10.58 4.71
C LYS A 6 1.13 10.36 4.35
N LEU A 7 0.27 11.33 4.58
CA LEU A 7 -1.16 11.16 4.30
C LEU A 7 -1.39 10.89 2.81
N PHE A 8 -0.73 11.67 1.96
CA PHE A 8 -0.76 11.51 0.51
C PHE A 8 0.64 11.36 -0.09
N ALA A 9 0.74 10.63 -1.18
CA ALA A 9 2.02 10.32 -1.80
C ALA A 9 2.73 11.55 -2.38
N TYR A 10 1.99 12.54 -2.89
CA TYR A 10 2.57 13.77 -3.46
C TYR A 10 3.37 14.58 -2.43
N GLU A 11 3.04 14.48 -1.14
CA GLU A 11 3.76 15.17 -0.05
C GLU A 11 5.24 14.76 0.08
N HIS A 12 5.68 13.71 -0.62
CA HIS A 12 7.09 13.32 -0.70
C HIS A 12 7.87 14.03 -1.79
N TYR A 13 7.16 14.75 -2.65
CA TYR A 13 7.71 15.40 -3.82
C TYR A 13 7.36 16.89 -3.78
N ASP A 14 8.11 17.69 -4.44
CA ASP A 14 7.87 19.13 -4.50
C ASP A 14 6.83 19.46 -5.58
N VAL A 15 5.62 18.89 -5.43
CA VAL A 15 4.48 19.07 -6.33
C VAL A 15 3.20 19.19 -5.53
N THR A 16 2.29 20.04 -5.96
CA THR A 16 0.92 20.13 -5.46
C THR A 16 -0.02 19.83 -6.62
N PRO A 17 -0.85 18.78 -6.54
CA PRO A 17 -1.77 18.44 -7.62
C PRO A 17 -2.93 19.42 -7.70
N ASP A 18 -3.36 19.78 -8.91
CA ASP A 18 -4.60 20.54 -9.14
C ASP A 18 -5.85 19.70 -8.92
N ILE A 19 -5.75 18.39 -9.18
CA ILE A 19 -6.81 17.39 -8.97
C ILE A 19 -6.21 16.17 -8.27
N MET A 20 -6.88 15.71 -7.22
CA MET A 20 -6.53 14.47 -6.53
C MET A 20 -7.76 13.59 -6.35
N THR A 21 -7.66 12.31 -6.69
CA THR A 21 -8.74 11.34 -6.47
C THR A 21 -8.38 10.36 -5.36
N LEU A 22 -9.36 10.04 -4.52
CA LEU A 22 -9.25 9.12 -3.40
C LEU A 22 -10.30 8.02 -3.51
N ALA A 23 -9.94 6.81 -3.10
CA ALA A 23 -10.85 5.67 -3.06
C ALA A 23 -10.30 4.58 -2.11
N LYS A 24 -10.78 3.33 -2.27
CA LYS A 24 -10.28 2.12 -1.56
C LYS A 24 -10.35 2.28 -0.04
N GLY A 25 -9.21 2.47 0.64
CA GLY A 25 -9.13 2.64 2.09
C GLY A 25 -9.70 3.96 2.63
N LEU A 26 -10.30 4.83 1.80
CA LEU A 26 -10.82 6.13 2.21
C LEU A 26 -11.86 6.02 3.34
N ALA A 27 -12.69 5.00 3.31
CA ALA A 27 -13.71 4.76 4.35
C ALA A 27 -13.59 3.36 4.99
N GLY A 28 -12.36 2.83 5.12
CA GLY A 28 -12.12 1.59 5.85
C GLY A 28 -12.78 0.33 5.26
N GLY A 29 -13.27 0.39 4.01
CA GLY A 29 -13.98 -0.71 3.34
C GLY A 29 -15.39 -0.35 2.89
N VAL A 30 -15.99 0.71 3.40
CA VAL A 30 -17.26 1.23 2.87
C VAL A 30 -17.01 1.88 1.51
N ALA A 31 -17.88 1.58 0.53
CA ALA A 31 -17.72 2.07 -0.83
C ALA A 31 -17.88 3.60 -0.91
N ILE A 32 -16.79 4.28 -1.25
CA ILE A 32 -16.75 5.73 -1.47
C ILE A 32 -15.59 6.09 -2.40
N GLY A 33 -15.79 7.09 -3.24
CA GLY A 33 -14.74 7.81 -3.94
C GLY A 33 -14.82 9.29 -3.63
N CYS A 34 -13.69 9.99 -3.73
CA CYS A 34 -13.61 11.42 -3.54
C CYS A 34 -12.68 12.02 -4.59
N MET A 35 -13.02 13.18 -5.09
CA MET A 35 -12.16 14.03 -5.87
C MET A 35 -12.01 15.36 -5.14
N LEU A 36 -10.77 15.81 -5.00
CA LEU A 36 -10.42 17.14 -4.50
C LEU A 36 -9.80 17.92 -5.65
N THR A 37 -10.06 19.21 -5.68
CA THR A 37 -9.51 20.07 -6.71
C THR A 37 -9.28 21.47 -6.16
N THR A 38 -8.46 22.26 -6.87
CA THR A 38 -8.30 23.69 -6.60
C THR A 38 -9.60 24.45 -6.95
N ASP A 39 -9.79 25.63 -6.37
CA ASP A 39 -10.94 26.50 -6.66
C ASP A 39 -11.02 26.86 -8.15
N GLU A 40 -9.90 26.99 -8.82
CA GLU A 40 -9.85 27.30 -10.26
C GLU A 40 -10.46 26.16 -11.09
N VAL A 41 -10.06 24.94 -10.84
CA VAL A 41 -10.62 23.76 -11.53
C VAL A 41 -12.09 23.53 -11.13
N ALA A 42 -12.44 23.79 -9.87
CA ALA A 42 -13.82 23.66 -9.35
C ALA A 42 -14.84 24.50 -10.12
N LYS A 43 -14.44 25.62 -10.70
CA LYS A 43 -15.32 26.48 -11.53
C LYS A 43 -15.91 25.74 -12.75
N SER A 44 -15.29 24.65 -13.19
CA SER A 44 -15.80 23.81 -14.29
C SER A 44 -16.97 22.91 -13.86
N PHE A 45 -17.20 22.74 -12.55
CA PHE A 45 -18.30 21.94 -12.01
C PHE A 45 -19.49 22.84 -11.73
N VAL A 46 -20.35 23.01 -12.73
CA VAL A 46 -21.57 23.77 -12.63
C VAL A 46 -22.80 22.83 -12.57
N PRO A 47 -23.97 23.31 -12.14
CA PRO A 47 -25.19 22.49 -12.12
C PRO A 47 -25.40 21.73 -13.44
N GLY A 48 -25.61 20.41 -13.35
CA GLY A 48 -25.83 19.52 -14.49
C GLY A 48 -24.59 18.88 -15.09
N THR A 49 -23.37 19.24 -14.68
CA THR A 49 -22.14 18.65 -15.22
C THR A 49 -21.70 17.37 -14.52
N HIS A 50 -22.17 17.15 -13.29
CA HIS A 50 -21.85 15.94 -12.51
C HIS A 50 -23.02 15.57 -11.59
N ALA A 51 -23.31 14.27 -11.46
CA ALA A 51 -24.28 13.75 -10.52
C ALA A 51 -23.86 12.37 -10.00
N SER A 52 -24.30 12.02 -8.80
CA SER A 52 -24.14 10.70 -8.21
C SER A 52 -25.30 10.39 -7.28
N THR A 53 -26.01 9.28 -7.50
CA THR A 53 -27.15 8.88 -6.67
C THR A 53 -26.75 8.65 -5.21
N PHE A 54 -25.62 7.99 -4.96
CA PHE A 54 -25.16 7.63 -3.62
C PHE A 54 -23.93 8.42 -3.15
N GLY A 55 -23.43 9.36 -3.95
CA GLY A 55 -22.30 10.19 -3.59
C GLY A 55 -22.60 11.05 -2.37
N GLY A 56 -21.67 11.09 -1.41
CA GLY A 56 -21.81 11.88 -0.20
C GLY A 56 -22.86 11.39 0.79
N ASN A 57 -23.34 10.13 0.69
CA ASN A 57 -24.30 9.63 1.65
C ASN A 57 -23.75 9.61 3.09
N PRO A 58 -24.62 9.80 4.13
CA PRO A 58 -24.15 9.98 5.51
C PRO A 58 -23.37 8.80 6.07
N LEU A 59 -23.70 7.56 5.70
CA LEU A 59 -22.99 6.38 6.18
C LEU A 59 -21.54 6.34 5.65
N ALA A 60 -21.36 6.50 4.34
CA ALA A 60 -20.04 6.43 3.72
C ALA A 60 -19.15 7.61 4.15
N THR A 61 -19.72 8.81 4.30
CA THR A 61 -18.96 9.98 4.76
C THR A 61 -18.59 9.88 6.23
N ALA A 62 -19.46 9.37 7.10
CA ALA A 62 -19.13 9.11 8.50
C ALA A 62 -18.00 8.07 8.64
N ALA A 63 -18.06 6.97 7.86
CA ALA A 63 -16.99 5.98 7.80
C ALA A 63 -15.67 6.58 7.27
N GLY A 64 -15.73 7.45 6.26
CA GLY A 64 -14.58 8.16 5.73
C GLY A 64 -13.92 9.09 6.76
N ILE A 65 -14.72 9.83 7.52
CA ILE A 65 -14.22 10.68 8.62
C ILE A 65 -13.53 9.83 9.69
N ALA A 66 -14.14 8.72 10.11
CA ALA A 66 -13.57 7.82 11.10
C ALA A 66 -12.24 7.22 10.62
N ALA A 67 -12.18 6.75 9.38
CA ALA A 67 -10.96 6.19 8.79
C ALA A 67 -9.84 7.22 8.66
N LEU A 68 -10.17 8.46 8.26
CA LEU A 68 -9.20 9.57 8.20
C LEU A 68 -8.65 9.92 9.58
N LYS A 69 -9.52 10.03 10.59
CA LYS A 69 -9.10 10.30 11.98
C LYS A 69 -8.17 9.21 12.48
N ALA A 70 -8.49 7.93 12.28
CA ALA A 70 -7.64 6.82 12.69
C ALA A 70 -6.24 6.92 12.04
N VAL A 71 -6.16 7.21 10.74
CA VAL A 71 -4.86 7.37 10.05
C VAL A 71 -4.04 8.52 10.62
N LEU A 72 -4.69 9.64 10.97
CA LEU A 72 -4.01 10.87 11.43
C LEU A 72 -3.67 10.84 12.92
N GLU A 73 -4.53 10.24 13.76
CA GLU A 73 -4.51 10.41 15.21
C GLU A 73 -4.02 9.16 15.96
N GLU A 74 -4.05 7.96 15.33
CA GLU A 74 -3.70 6.69 15.99
C GLU A 74 -2.27 6.19 15.62
N GLY A 75 -1.39 7.09 15.20
CA GLY A 75 0.02 6.76 14.94
C GLY A 75 0.30 5.93 13.69
N MET A 76 -0.70 5.70 12.82
CA MET A 76 -0.55 4.83 11.64
C MET A 76 0.51 5.35 10.65
N LEU A 77 0.65 6.67 10.48
CA LEU A 77 1.66 7.24 9.60
C LEU A 77 3.08 7.00 10.12
N GLU A 78 3.27 7.11 11.44
CA GLU A 78 4.55 6.81 12.09
C GLU A 78 4.88 5.32 11.98
N ASN A 79 3.92 4.45 12.31
CA ASN A 79 4.07 3.00 12.14
C ASN A 79 4.44 2.64 10.71
N CYS A 80 3.78 3.24 9.73
CA CYS A 80 4.06 3.02 8.31
C CYS A 80 5.52 3.38 7.94
N ARG A 81 6.06 4.46 8.45
CA ARG A 81 7.47 4.84 8.26
C ARG A 81 8.42 3.86 8.93
N LYS A 82 8.18 3.56 10.20
CA LYS A 82 9.03 2.69 11.03
C LYS A 82 9.08 1.28 10.48
N VAL A 83 7.91 0.64 10.35
CA VAL A 83 7.81 -0.76 9.91
C VAL A 83 8.16 -0.90 8.42
N GLY A 84 7.84 0.11 7.60
CA GLY A 84 8.26 0.13 6.20
C GLY A 84 9.79 0.12 6.03
N LYS A 85 10.52 0.90 6.83
CA LYS A 85 11.99 0.87 6.88
C LYS A 85 12.50 -0.50 7.32
N TYR A 86 11.90 -1.06 8.38
CA TYR A 86 12.23 -2.39 8.89
C TYR A 86 12.08 -3.48 7.81
N ILE A 87 10.96 -3.51 7.08
CA ILE A 87 10.74 -4.46 5.98
C ILE A 87 11.80 -4.29 4.89
N LEU A 88 12.08 -3.06 4.46
CA LEU A 88 13.08 -2.79 3.43
C LEU A 88 14.47 -3.29 3.82
N GLU A 89 14.89 -3.07 5.07
CA GLU A 89 16.16 -3.56 5.59
C GLU A 89 16.24 -5.09 5.58
N LYS A 90 15.19 -5.77 6.02
CA LYS A 90 15.12 -7.24 6.03
C LYS A 90 15.09 -7.82 4.62
N LEU A 91 14.28 -7.28 3.71
CA LEU A 91 14.22 -7.73 2.32
C LEU A 91 15.54 -7.51 1.57
N ASN A 92 16.30 -6.44 1.88
CA ASN A 92 17.62 -6.24 1.34
C ASN A 92 18.64 -7.28 1.84
N LYS A 93 18.47 -7.81 3.05
CA LYS A 93 19.28 -8.96 3.52
C LYS A 93 18.96 -10.22 2.70
N LEU A 94 17.69 -10.46 2.36
CA LEU A 94 17.33 -11.57 1.46
C LEU A 94 17.88 -11.35 0.06
N LYS A 95 17.86 -10.12 -0.47
CA LYS A 95 18.50 -9.80 -1.76
C LYS A 95 19.99 -10.15 -1.79
N ALA A 96 20.71 -9.86 -0.72
CA ALA A 96 22.13 -10.22 -0.63
C ALA A 96 22.36 -11.73 -0.62
N LYS A 97 21.38 -12.53 -0.18
CA LYS A 97 21.44 -13.97 -0.04
C LYS A 97 20.98 -14.75 -1.28
N TYR A 98 20.03 -14.19 -2.03
CA TYR A 98 19.37 -14.85 -3.17
C TYR A 98 19.63 -14.07 -4.47
N PRO A 99 20.50 -14.56 -5.37
CA PRO A 99 20.91 -13.85 -6.59
C PRO A 99 19.76 -13.54 -7.58
N PHE A 100 18.65 -14.29 -7.50
CA PHE A 100 17.48 -14.05 -8.32
C PHE A 100 16.62 -12.87 -7.81
N ILE A 101 16.94 -12.26 -6.68
CA ILE A 101 16.32 -11.01 -6.23
C ILE A 101 17.13 -9.85 -6.82
N LYS A 102 16.56 -9.20 -7.84
CA LYS A 102 17.22 -8.12 -8.59
C LYS A 102 17.24 -6.81 -7.81
N GLU A 103 16.09 -6.43 -7.25
CA GLU A 103 15.92 -5.15 -6.57
C GLU A 103 14.85 -5.23 -5.48
N VAL A 104 15.06 -4.45 -4.42
CA VAL A 104 14.04 -4.16 -3.41
C VAL A 104 13.85 -2.65 -3.34
N ARG A 105 12.62 -2.19 -3.55
CA ARG A 105 12.27 -0.76 -3.54
C ARG A 105 10.91 -0.52 -2.90
N GLY A 106 10.70 0.67 -2.38
CA GLY A 106 9.41 1.04 -1.79
C GLY A 106 9.49 2.31 -0.96
N LYS A 107 8.32 2.72 -0.46
CA LYS A 107 8.17 3.86 0.44
C LYS A 107 7.06 3.55 1.43
N GLY A 108 7.36 3.65 2.73
CA GLY A 108 6.44 3.19 3.78
C GLY A 108 6.08 1.73 3.58
N LEU A 109 4.80 1.41 3.65
CA LEU A 109 4.26 0.04 3.51
C LEU A 109 3.74 -0.26 2.08
N ILE A 110 4.37 0.29 1.05
CA ILE A 110 4.21 -0.14 -0.33
C ILE A 110 5.59 -0.51 -0.87
N ILE A 111 5.87 -1.82 -0.95
CA ILE A 111 7.19 -2.35 -1.21
C ILE A 111 7.11 -3.39 -2.32
N GLY A 112 8.08 -3.35 -3.23
CA GLY A 112 8.26 -4.30 -4.30
C GLY A 112 9.62 -4.98 -4.20
N MET A 113 9.64 -6.29 -4.40
CA MET A 113 10.84 -7.10 -4.58
C MET A 113 10.82 -7.63 -6.02
N GLU A 114 11.68 -7.09 -6.87
CA GLU A 114 11.82 -7.52 -8.26
C GLU A 114 12.72 -8.74 -8.36
N LEU A 115 12.24 -9.74 -9.09
CA LEU A 115 12.93 -11.01 -9.32
C LEU A 115 13.42 -11.10 -10.77
N THR A 116 14.42 -11.94 -11.02
CA THR A 116 14.83 -12.34 -12.38
C THR A 116 13.97 -13.48 -12.93
N ILE A 117 13.20 -14.14 -12.08
CA ILE A 117 12.33 -15.29 -12.36
C ILE A 117 10.85 -14.93 -12.13
N PRO A 118 9.88 -15.69 -12.66
CA PRO A 118 8.46 -15.52 -12.35
C PRO A 118 8.15 -15.71 -10.87
N GLY A 119 7.30 -14.84 -10.32
CA GLY A 119 6.96 -14.84 -8.89
C GLY A 119 5.72 -15.65 -8.51
N ALA A 120 4.97 -16.18 -9.47
CA ALA A 120 3.67 -16.81 -9.23
C ALA A 120 3.76 -18.04 -8.30
N ASP A 121 4.77 -18.89 -8.47
CA ASP A 121 4.99 -20.07 -7.61
C ASP A 121 5.33 -19.66 -6.17
N ILE A 122 6.14 -18.61 -6.01
CA ILE A 122 6.47 -18.07 -4.69
C ILE A 122 5.21 -17.59 -3.98
N VAL A 123 4.34 -16.83 -4.68
CA VAL A 123 3.05 -16.36 -4.13
C VAL A 123 2.19 -17.54 -3.69
N LYS A 124 2.04 -18.56 -4.55
CA LYS A 124 1.25 -19.76 -4.25
C LYS A 124 1.76 -20.46 -3.00
N ARG A 125 3.06 -20.71 -2.91
CA ARG A 125 3.69 -21.40 -1.77
C ARG A 125 3.62 -20.57 -0.47
N CYS A 126 3.72 -19.24 -0.55
CA CYS A 126 3.48 -18.36 0.61
C CYS A 126 2.02 -18.48 1.08
N MET A 127 1.06 -18.48 0.16
CA MET A 127 -0.37 -18.62 0.47
C MET A 127 -0.67 -19.98 1.12
N GLU A 128 -0.09 -21.08 0.63
CA GLU A 128 -0.21 -22.42 1.22
C GLU A 128 0.32 -22.48 2.66
N LYS A 129 1.24 -21.56 3.02
CA LYS A 129 1.79 -21.42 4.37
C LYS A 129 1.12 -20.28 5.18
N GLY A 130 -0.03 -19.76 4.72
CA GLY A 130 -0.82 -18.77 5.43
C GLY A 130 -0.39 -17.31 5.24
N VAL A 131 0.57 -17.03 4.35
CA VAL A 131 1.05 -15.68 4.07
C VAL A 131 0.54 -15.17 2.72
N LEU A 132 -0.25 -14.08 2.76
CA LEU A 132 -0.82 -13.47 1.57
C LEU A 132 0.09 -12.34 1.06
N ILE A 133 0.76 -12.62 -0.04
CA ILE A 133 1.45 -11.61 -0.85
C ILE A 133 0.91 -11.69 -2.28
N ASN A 134 1.25 -10.74 -3.14
CA ASN A 134 0.92 -10.88 -4.55
C ASN A 134 2.13 -10.61 -5.45
N CYS A 135 2.01 -11.02 -6.70
CA CYS A 135 2.97 -10.71 -7.74
C CYS A 135 2.34 -9.82 -8.80
N THR A 136 3.04 -8.78 -9.21
CA THR A 136 2.65 -7.89 -10.31
C THR A 136 3.74 -7.90 -11.38
N SER A 137 3.36 -7.63 -12.62
CA SER A 137 4.30 -7.65 -13.76
C SER A 137 5.14 -8.94 -13.82
N ASP A 138 4.51 -10.09 -13.50
CA ASP A 138 5.09 -11.43 -13.49
C ASP A 138 6.25 -11.66 -12.50
N LYS A 139 7.04 -10.66 -12.20
CA LYS A 139 8.32 -10.78 -11.48
C LYS A 139 8.44 -9.88 -10.24
N ILE A 140 7.43 -9.12 -9.86
CA ILE A 140 7.52 -8.21 -8.72
C ILE A 140 6.62 -8.71 -7.59
N LEU A 141 7.21 -9.30 -6.56
CA LEU A 141 6.49 -9.58 -5.31
C LEU A 141 6.18 -8.25 -4.63
N ARG A 142 4.90 -8.04 -4.32
CA ARG A 142 4.41 -6.79 -3.74
C ARG A 142 3.91 -7.02 -2.31
N PHE A 143 4.41 -6.19 -1.40
CA PHE A 143 4.05 -6.20 0.02
C PHE A 143 3.28 -4.93 0.35
N ILE A 144 2.03 -5.09 0.76
CA ILE A 144 1.09 -4.02 1.12
C ILE A 144 0.30 -4.38 2.38
N PRO A 145 0.98 -4.62 3.51
CA PRO A 145 0.31 -5.04 4.75
C PRO A 145 -0.61 -3.92 5.29
N PRO A 146 -1.47 -4.20 6.27
CA PRO A 146 -2.21 -3.16 6.99
C PRO A 146 -1.30 -2.08 7.55
N LEU A 147 -1.81 -0.83 7.69
CA LEU A 147 -1.01 0.28 8.23
C LEU A 147 -0.63 0.06 9.71
N VAL A 148 -1.32 -0.83 10.40
CA VAL A 148 -1.11 -1.20 11.79
C VAL A 148 -0.25 -2.44 11.99
N VAL A 149 0.32 -3.00 10.91
CA VAL A 149 1.19 -4.19 10.98
C VAL A 149 2.35 -3.98 11.95
N THR A 150 2.65 -4.99 12.74
CA THR A 150 3.75 -4.99 13.71
C THR A 150 5.03 -5.60 13.14
N GLU A 151 6.17 -5.32 13.78
CA GLU A 151 7.45 -5.96 13.42
C GLU A 151 7.40 -7.48 13.61
N ASN A 152 6.67 -7.99 14.62
CA ASN A 152 6.52 -9.44 14.84
C ASN A 152 5.77 -10.12 13.67
N GLU A 153 4.67 -9.54 13.21
CA GLU A 153 3.92 -10.05 12.05
C GLU A 153 4.77 -9.99 10.77
N VAL A 154 5.61 -8.97 10.64
CA VAL A 154 6.59 -8.88 9.54
C VAL A 154 7.63 -10.00 9.64
N ASP A 155 8.15 -10.31 10.82
CA ASP A 155 9.12 -11.39 11.00
C ASP A 155 8.51 -12.75 10.68
N GLU A 156 7.25 -13.01 11.05
CA GLU A 156 6.52 -14.22 10.68
C GLU A 156 6.40 -14.36 9.15
N MET A 157 6.01 -13.28 8.48
CA MET A 157 5.94 -13.23 7.01
C MET A 157 7.31 -13.49 6.38
N LEU A 158 8.37 -12.87 6.91
CA LEU A 158 9.74 -13.02 6.39
C LEU A 158 10.29 -14.42 6.58
N MET A 159 10.03 -15.08 7.71
CA MET A 159 10.39 -16.47 7.94
C MET A 159 9.74 -17.40 6.90
N THR A 160 8.45 -17.21 6.66
CA THR A 160 7.72 -17.97 5.64
C THR A 160 8.25 -17.69 4.23
N LEU A 161 8.47 -16.43 3.89
CA LEU A 161 9.02 -16.05 2.60
C LEU A 161 10.40 -16.65 2.38
N GLU A 162 11.30 -16.57 3.36
CA GLU A 162 12.65 -17.11 3.23
C GLU A 162 12.64 -18.63 3.07
N ASP A 163 11.78 -19.34 3.79
CA ASP A 163 11.61 -20.79 3.63
C ASP A 163 11.15 -21.16 2.20
N VAL A 164 10.23 -20.38 1.63
CA VAL A 164 9.80 -20.55 0.24
C VAL A 164 10.94 -20.26 -0.73
N LEU A 165 11.70 -19.17 -0.53
CA LEU A 165 12.81 -18.79 -1.40
C LEU A 165 13.95 -19.83 -1.42
N ARG A 166 14.23 -20.50 -0.31
CA ARG A 166 15.21 -21.61 -0.25
C ARG A 166 14.87 -22.76 -1.19
N GLY A 167 13.60 -23.02 -1.40
CA GLY A 167 13.12 -24.09 -2.27
C GLY A 167 12.96 -23.69 -3.75
N VAL A 168 13.37 -22.49 -4.14
CA VAL A 168 13.39 -22.05 -5.54
C VAL A 168 14.58 -22.70 -6.24
N LYS A 169 14.29 -23.53 -7.26
CA LYS A 169 15.32 -24.09 -8.13
C LYS A 169 15.60 -23.08 -9.27
N MET A 170 16.86 -22.70 -9.42
CA MET A 170 17.34 -21.91 -10.54
C MET A 170 17.60 -22.78 -11.76
#